data_4d4003073ee6dbfac6a59e435cb0c027
#
_entry.id   4d4003073ee6dbfac6a59e435cb0c027
#
_cell.length_a   1.000
_cell.length_b   1.000
_cell.length_c   1.000
_cell.angle_alpha   90.00
_cell.angle_beta   90.00
_cell.angle_gamma   90.00
#
_symmetry.space_group_name_H-M   'P 1'
#
loop_
_entity.id
_entity.type
_entity.pdbx_description
1 polymer ?
#
loop_
_entity_poly.entity_id
_entity_poly.type
_entity_poly.pdbx_seq_one_letter_code
_entity_poly.pdbx_strand_id
1 'polypeptide(L)'
;MSTDPRQVLDHSAMSRLQYIIIGLTVGLNALDGFDVLAISFAGPGIAGEWELGPAGLGFVLSMELIGMAVGSVFLGGVADRIGRKPTIMGCLFAMAIGMFMVTTTSSLTELSVWRVITGLGIGGMLAAINAVAAEFSSLKERPRMIAIMTIGYPMGGVIGGFIVTQLMQYFDWRVVFYFGAAVTVVFIPLIHFILPESVHWLTRKQPEGALDKINATMKRLGHAAVDQLPNIEEAARKVSTSFLFSRTMIATTILITAIYFLHVITLYFILKWTPNLVVGMGYPPYLAGEALTWASIGGALGCVFFGVLSNRFSLKSLTIFTFVMAWVFTAIFGRAPGELAMIKLYVAMAGFFVNAGIVGAYAIFVQVFPTHARASGTGFAIGIGRGGAVLSPIIAGFLLEFGLDLPTLSIIMGSGSVIAAILLLFLKLDSGDSFEGAESEEKNSSAVEGSTENPSSA
;
A
#
# COMPACT_ATOMS: atom_id res chain seq x y z
N MET A 1 29.87 -25.73 15.07
CA MET A 1 28.43 -25.41 15.02
C MET A 1 28.22 -24.48 13.82
N SER A 2 27.53 -24.94 12.79
CA SER A 2 27.22 -24.08 11.63
C SER A 2 26.24 -23.02 12.09
N THR A 3 26.68 -21.78 12.17
CA THR A 3 25.82 -20.66 12.59
C THR A 3 24.94 -20.28 11.40
N ASP A 4 23.62 -20.42 11.53
CA ASP A 4 22.69 -20.00 10.47
C ASP A 4 22.88 -18.49 10.19
N PRO A 5 23.20 -18.07 8.97
CA PRO A 5 23.46 -16.68 8.63
C PRO A 5 22.24 -15.77 8.89
N ARG A 6 21.01 -16.34 8.88
CA ARG A 6 19.78 -15.62 9.22
C ARG A 6 19.79 -15.20 10.69
N GLN A 7 20.16 -16.13 11.59
CA GLN A 7 20.21 -15.86 13.04
C GLN A 7 21.26 -14.80 13.37
N VAL A 8 22.39 -14.79 12.64
CA VAL A 8 23.39 -13.74 12.82
C VAL A 8 22.82 -12.37 12.53
N LEU A 9 22.09 -12.21 11.42
CA LEU A 9 21.45 -10.93 11.06
C LEU A 9 20.32 -10.57 12.02
N ASP A 10 19.53 -11.54 12.44
CA ASP A 10 18.37 -11.33 13.31
C ASP A 10 18.78 -10.85 14.72
N HIS A 11 19.91 -11.31 15.25
CA HIS A 11 20.34 -11.00 16.62
C HIS A 11 21.49 -10.01 16.74
N SER A 12 22.14 -9.65 15.64
CA SER A 12 23.23 -8.67 15.65
C SER A 12 22.75 -7.23 15.62
N ALA A 13 23.60 -6.31 16.06
CA ALA A 13 23.37 -4.88 15.86
C ALA A 13 23.40 -4.55 14.35
N MET A 14 22.54 -3.65 13.93
CA MET A 14 22.47 -3.25 12.52
C MET A 14 23.73 -2.49 12.09
N SER A 15 24.30 -2.91 10.97
CA SER A 15 25.44 -2.25 10.32
C SER A 15 25.01 -0.98 9.56
N ARG A 16 25.98 -0.12 9.22
CA ARG A 16 25.73 1.09 8.40
C ARG A 16 25.08 0.74 7.05
N LEU A 17 25.51 -0.36 6.42
CA LEU A 17 24.95 -0.79 5.14
C LEU A 17 23.46 -1.18 5.26
N GLN A 18 23.06 -1.82 6.36
CA GLN A 18 21.65 -2.14 6.61
C GLN A 18 20.79 -0.86 6.70
N TYR A 19 21.26 0.18 7.41
CA TYR A 19 20.55 1.47 7.42
C TYR A 19 20.47 2.14 6.04
N ILE A 20 21.53 2.02 5.23
CA ILE A 20 21.53 2.53 3.83
C ILE A 20 20.51 1.75 3.01
N ILE A 21 20.43 0.42 3.14
CA ILE A 21 19.44 -0.42 2.46
C ILE A 21 18.01 -0.03 2.87
N ILE A 22 17.79 0.20 4.17
CA ILE A 22 16.48 0.72 4.64
C ILE A 22 16.19 2.09 4.02
N GLY A 23 17.17 3.00 3.98
CA GLY A 23 17.03 4.30 3.31
C GLY A 23 16.65 4.16 1.83
N LEU A 24 17.24 3.19 1.12
CA LEU A 24 16.85 2.88 -0.27
C LEU A 24 15.40 2.38 -0.35
N THR A 25 14.96 1.51 0.57
CA THR A 25 13.54 1.07 0.57
C THR A 25 12.57 2.22 0.89
N VAL A 26 12.96 3.18 1.73
CA VAL A 26 12.20 4.43 1.94
C VAL A 26 12.09 5.22 0.64
N GLY A 27 13.20 5.39 -0.08
CA GLY A 27 13.24 6.09 -1.36
C GLY A 27 12.40 5.40 -2.44
N LEU A 28 12.47 4.07 -2.54
CA LEU A 28 11.64 3.28 -3.46
C LEU A 28 10.15 3.39 -3.11
N ASN A 29 9.81 3.35 -1.83
CA ASN A 29 8.42 3.54 -1.40
C ASN A 29 7.93 4.99 -1.64
N ALA A 30 8.83 5.98 -1.57
CA ALA A 30 8.51 7.34 -1.95
C ALA A 30 8.29 7.48 -3.47
N LEU A 31 9.09 6.79 -4.27
CA LEU A 31 8.89 6.71 -5.71
C LEU A 31 7.50 6.12 -6.03
N ASP A 32 7.14 5.00 -5.42
CA ASP A 32 5.82 4.37 -5.58
C ASP A 32 4.69 5.34 -5.20
N GLY A 33 4.82 6.04 -4.07
CA GLY A 33 3.83 7.02 -3.61
C GLY A 33 3.65 8.21 -4.57
N PHE A 34 4.75 8.68 -5.17
CA PHE A 34 4.68 9.71 -6.21
C PHE A 34 4.04 9.18 -7.49
N ASP A 35 4.48 8.01 -7.98
CA ASP A 35 4.01 7.45 -9.25
C ASP A 35 2.50 7.19 -9.23
N VAL A 36 1.96 6.72 -8.11
CA VAL A 36 0.51 6.55 -7.93
C VAL A 36 -0.24 7.88 -8.07
N LEU A 37 0.34 9.00 -7.65
CA LEU A 37 -0.27 10.31 -7.76
C LEU A 37 0.03 11.02 -9.08
N ALA A 38 1.04 10.60 -9.84
CA ALA A 38 1.49 11.24 -11.06
C ALA A 38 0.35 11.47 -12.06
N ILE A 39 -0.49 10.46 -12.30
CA ILE A 39 -1.65 10.59 -13.20
C ILE A 39 -2.69 11.59 -12.67
N SER A 40 -2.78 11.79 -11.36
CA SER A 40 -3.72 12.76 -10.77
C SER A 40 -3.23 14.19 -10.96
N PHE A 41 -1.92 14.44 -10.87
CA PHE A 41 -1.31 15.73 -11.21
C PHE A 41 -1.47 16.06 -12.69
N ALA A 42 -1.26 15.07 -13.57
CA ALA A 42 -1.36 15.23 -15.01
C ALA A 42 -2.81 15.26 -15.54
N GLY A 43 -3.77 14.72 -14.78
CA GLY A 43 -5.15 14.51 -15.19
C GLY A 43 -5.84 15.71 -15.82
N PRO A 44 -5.80 16.91 -15.23
CA PRO A 44 -6.40 18.11 -15.82
C PRO A 44 -5.80 18.47 -17.20
N GLY A 45 -4.48 18.33 -17.35
CA GLY A 45 -3.79 18.59 -18.62
C GLY A 45 -4.17 17.57 -19.71
N ILE A 46 -4.24 16.29 -19.34
CA ILE A 46 -4.68 15.21 -20.24
C ILE A 46 -6.14 15.42 -20.66
N ALA A 47 -7.03 15.71 -19.70
CA ALA A 47 -8.44 15.96 -19.99
C ALA A 47 -8.64 17.16 -20.92
N GLY A 48 -7.88 18.24 -20.72
CA GLY A 48 -7.94 19.43 -21.55
C GLY A 48 -7.38 19.22 -22.95
N GLU A 49 -6.25 18.50 -23.11
CA GLU A 49 -5.61 18.25 -24.40
C GLU A 49 -6.41 17.26 -25.28
N TRP A 50 -7.03 16.26 -24.66
CA TRP A 50 -7.73 15.19 -25.40
C TRP A 50 -9.26 15.31 -25.32
N GLU A 51 -9.78 16.41 -24.79
CA GLU A 51 -11.22 16.69 -24.63
C GLU A 51 -11.96 15.53 -23.94
N LEU A 52 -11.34 14.93 -22.90
CA LEU A 52 -11.91 13.79 -22.20
C LEU A 52 -13.06 14.21 -21.29
N GLY A 53 -14.20 13.53 -21.43
CA GLY A 53 -15.26 13.57 -20.44
C GLY A 53 -14.83 12.96 -19.09
N PRO A 54 -15.59 13.26 -18.01
CA PRO A 54 -15.26 12.77 -16.66
C PRO A 54 -15.16 11.25 -16.55
N ALA A 55 -16.02 10.49 -17.25
CA ALA A 55 -15.97 9.02 -17.25
C ALA A 55 -14.68 8.49 -17.88
N GLY A 56 -14.25 9.06 -19.03
CA GLY A 56 -12.99 8.71 -19.68
C GLY A 56 -11.78 8.98 -18.77
N LEU A 57 -11.78 10.14 -18.12
CA LEU A 57 -10.73 10.49 -17.16
C LEU A 57 -10.72 9.55 -15.96
N GLY A 58 -11.88 9.24 -15.37
CA GLY A 58 -12.01 8.30 -14.26
C GLY A 58 -11.46 6.91 -14.60
N PHE A 59 -11.67 6.46 -15.85
CA PHE A 59 -11.09 5.22 -16.35
C PHE A 59 -9.56 5.27 -16.36
N VAL A 60 -8.96 6.31 -16.91
CA VAL A 60 -7.49 6.48 -16.96
C VAL A 60 -6.88 6.53 -15.55
N LEU A 61 -7.50 7.27 -14.63
CA LEU A 61 -7.06 7.37 -13.24
C LEU A 61 -7.03 6.01 -12.51
N SER A 62 -7.80 5.04 -13.01
CA SER A 62 -7.92 3.70 -12.41
C SER A 62 -6.95 2.67 -13.03
N MET A 63 -6.43 2.88 -14.22
CA MET A 63 -5.65 1.86 -14.95
C MET A 63 -4.41 1.40 -14.19
N GLU A 64 -3.70 2.34 -13.62
CA GLU A 64 -2.53 2.04 -12.78
C GLU A 64 -2.88 1.19 -11.57
N LEU A 65 -4.02 1.48 -10.93
CA LEU A 65 -4.49 0.75 -9.74
C LEU A 65 -4.85 -0.70 -10.07
N ILE A 66 -5.37 -0.94 -11.29
CA ILE A 66 -5.55 -2.30 -11.83
C ILE A 66 -4.20 -2.99 -11.95
N GLY A 67 -3.22 -2.31 -12.57
CA GLY A 67 -1.86 -2.82 -12.69
C GLY A 67 -1.26 -3.16 -11.32
N MET A 68 -1.40 -2.28 -10.33
CA MET A 68 -0.93 -2.50 -8.96
C MET A 68 -1.58 -3.71 -8.29
N ALA A 69 -2.89 -3.89 -8.46
CA ALA A 69 -3.60 -5.02 -7.88
C ALA A 69 -3.06 -6.34 -8.46
N VAL A 70 -2.96 -6.42 -9.78
CA VAL A 70 -2.41 -7.58 -10.50
C VAL A 70 -0.93 -7.81 -10.13
N GLY A 71 -0.11 -6.76 -10.17
CA GLY A 71 1.32 -6.80 -9.86
C GLY A 71 1.61 -7.33 -8.46
N SER A 72 0.84 -6.88 -7.45
CA SER A 72 1.05 -7.31 -6.07
C SER A 72 0.75 -8.80 -5.85
N VAL A 73 -0.21 -9.36 -6.59
CA VAL A 73 -0.55 -10.79 -6.51
C VAL A 73 0.49 -11.65 -7.23
N PHE A 74 0.82 -11.30 -8.47
CA PHE A 74 1.70 -12.14 -9.31
C PHE A 74 3.18 -11.90 -9.02
N LEU A 75 3.64 -10.65 -8.93
CA LEU A 75 5.06 -10.34 -8.77
C LEU A 75 5.57 -10.55 -7.34
N GLY A 76 4.69 -10.55 -6.32
CA GLY A 76 5.04 -10.98 -4.98
C GLY A 76 5.52 -12.45 -4.98
N GLY A 77 4.84 -13.35 -5.71
CA GLY A 77 5.25 -14.72 -5.91
C GLY A 77 6.54 -14.87 -6.74
N VAL A 78 6.77 -13.96 -7.69
CA VAL A 78 8.02 -13.91 -8.47
C VAL A 78 9.20 -13.55 -7.57
N ALA A 79 9.07 -12.57 -6.66
CA ALA A 79 10.12 -12.21 -5.70
C ALA A 79 10.54 -13.39 -4.81
N ASP A 80 9.61 -14.28 -4.48
CA ASP A 80 9.92 -15.50 -3.75
C ASP A 80 10.64 -16.56 -4.58
N ARG A 81 10.47 -16.54 -5.92
CA ARG A 81 11.09 -17.52 -6.83
C ARG A 81 12.47 -17.10 -7.30
N ILE A 82 12.62 -15.87 -7.80
CA ILE A 82 13.86 -15.39 -8.45
C ILE A 82 14.72 -14.50 -7.55
N GLY A 83 14.21 -14.04 -6.39
CA GLY A 83 14.91 -13.15 -5.46
C GLY A 83 14.35 -11.75 -5.39
N ARG A 84 14.76 -11.04 -4.34
CA ARG A 84 14.26 -9.68 -4.07
C ARG A 84 14.85 -8.68 -5.03
N LYS A 85 16.18 -8.71 -5.20
CA LYS A 85 16.90 -7.75 -6.05
C LYS A 85 16.50 -7.84 -7.53
N PRO A 86 16.44 -9.00 -8.21
CA PRO A 86 16.00 -9.09 -9.60
C PRO A 86 14.57 -8.60 -9.79
N THR A 87 13.68 -8.90 -8.83
CA THR A 87 12.28 -8.43 -8.90
C THR A 87 12.20 -6.91 -8.80
N ILE A 88 12.91 -6.28 -7.84
CA ILE A 88 12.97 -4.82 -7.71
C ILE A 88 13.52 -4.20 -9.00
N MET A 89 14.60 -4.76 -9.56
CA MET A 89 15.18 -4.27 -10.82
C MET A 89 14.17 -4.35 -11.97
N GLY A 90 13.48 -5.48 -12.12
CA GLY A 90 12.45 -5.65 -13.14
C GLY A 90 11.28 -4.66 -12.97
N CYS A 91 10.85 -4.42 -11.73
CA CYS A 91 9.83 -3.42 -11.43
C CYS A 91 10.28 -2.00 -11.79
N LEU A 92 11.53 -1.61 -11.44
CA LEU A 92 12.09 -0.31 -11.80
C LEU A 92 12.16 -0.12 -13.31
N PHE A 93 12.58 -1.13 -14.08
CA PHE A 93 12.57 -1.05 -15.55
C PHE A 93 11.15 -0.89 -16.09
N ALA A 94 10.17 -1.66 -15.60
CA ALA A 94 8.79 -1.54 -16.04
C ALA A 94 8.22 -0.14 -15.73
N MET A 95 8.50 0.41 -14.53
CA MET A 95 8.08 1.75 -14.13
C MET A 95 8.76 2.84 -14.97
N ALA A 96 10.08 2.78 -15.15
CA ALA A 96 10.83 3.77 -15.94
C ALA A 96 10.34 3.82 -17.39
N ILE A 97 10.18 2.64 -18.02
CA ILE A 97 9.68 2.53 -19.40
C ILE A 97 8.23 3.01 -19.46
N GLY A 98 7.38 2.54 -18.56
CA GLY A 98 5.96 2.92 -18.54
C GLY A 98 5.75 4.42 -18.35
N MET A 99 6.45 5.05 -17.39
CA MET A 99 6.41 6.50 -17.18
C MET A 99 6.91 7.27 -18.41
N PHE A 100 8.04 6.86 -18.99
CA PHE A 100 8.58 7.51 -20.18
C PHE A 100 7.61 7.38 -21.37
N MET A 101 7.09 6.19 -21.61
CA MET A 101 6.21 5.94 -22.75
C MET A 101 4.87 6.70 -22.67
N VAL A 102 4.37 6.96 -21.45
CA VAL A 102 3.19 7.84 -21.26
C VAL A 102 3.39 9.21 -21.89
N THR A 103 4.61 9.75 -21.92
CA THR A 103 4.89 11.07 -22.50
C THR A 103 4.78 11.11 -24.03
N THR A 104 4.83 9.96 -24.67
CA THR A 104 4.75 9.81 -26.15
C THR A 104 3.37 9.39 -26.63
N THR A 105 2.42 9.13 -25.72
CA THR A 105 1.08 8.66 -26.08
C THR A 105 0.25 9.74 -26.75
N SER A 106 -0.58 9.32 -27.71
CA SER A 106 -1.52 10.16 -28.44
C SER A 106 -2.97 9.67 -28.29
N SER A 107 -3.21 8.59 -27.56
CA SER A 107 -4.53 8.02 -27.36
C SER A 107 -4.75 7.53 -25.92
N LEU A 108 -6.05 7.53 -25.51
CA LEU A 108 -6.48 7.03 -24.22
C LEU A 108 -6.07 5.56 -23.99
N THR A 109 -6.15 4.74 -25.04
CA THR A 109 -5.81 3.31 -24.97
C THR A 109 -4.32 3.10 -24.73
N GLU A 110 -3.46 3.82 -25.45
CA GLU A 110 -2.00 3.74 -25.25
C GLU A 110 -1.61 4.18 -23.84
N LEU A 111 -2.13 5.33 -23.40
CA LEU A 111 -1.93 5.82 -22.05
C LEU A 111 -2.34 4.75 -21.02
N SER A 112 -3.53 4.18 -21.17
CA SER A 112 -4.06 3.14 -20.25
C SER A 112 -3.16 1.93 -20.18
N VAL A 113 -2.65 1.43 -21.32
CA VAL A 113 -1.73 0.28 -21.35
C VAL A 113 -0.45 0.58 -20.58
N TRP A 114 0.17 1.74 -20.82
CA TRP A 114 1.41 2.11 -20.13
C TRP A 114 1.19 2.36 -18.63
N ARG A 115 0.02 2.89 -18.24
CA ARG A 115 -0.34 3.03 -16.81
C ARG A 115 -0.54 1.67 -16.14
N VAL A 116 -1.13 0.68 -16.82
CA VAL A 116 -1.22 -0.70 -16.29
C VAL A 116 0.18 -1.30 -16.12
N ILE A 117 1.10 -1.11 -17.08
CA ILE A 117 2.48 -1.61 -17.00
C ILE A 117 3.22 -0.96 -15.82
N THR A 118 3.12 0.37 -15.67
CA THR A 118 3.68 1.08 -14.51
C THR A 118 3.12 0.53 -13.19
N GLY A 119 1.80 0.37 -13.14
CA GLY A 119 1.11 -0.19 -11.97
C GLY A 119 1.56 -1.61 -11.62
N LEU A 120 1.77 -2.49 -12.61
CA LEU A 120 2.36 -3.83 -12.39
C LEU A 120 3.71 -3.71 -11.66
N GLY A 121 4.58 -2.79 -12.12
CA GLY A 121 5.86 -2.51 -11.47
C GLY A 121 5.70 -2.07 -10.02
N ILE A 122 4.83 -1.08 -9.75
CA ILE A 122 4.55 -0.56 -8.41
C ILE A 122 4.03 -1.68 -7.48
N GLY A 123 3.07 -2.49 -7.96
CA GLY A 123 2.50 -3.58 -7.16
C GLY A 123 3.53 -4.64 -6.76
N GLY A 124 4.43 -5.01 -7.69
CA GLY A 124 5.54 -5.94 -7.42
C GLY A 124 6.62 -5.34 -6.52
N MET A 125 6.93 -4.06 -6.74
CA MET A 125 7.90 -3.31 -5.95
C MET A 125 7.52 -3.30 -4.47
N LEU A 126 6.28 -2.94 -4.14
CA LEU A 126 5.80 -2.84 -2.77
C LEU A 126 5.96 -4.16 -2.00
N ALA A 127 5.67 -5.30 -2.64
CA ALA A 127 5.86 -6.62 -2.03
C ALA A 127 7.35 -6.91 -1.75
N ALA A 128 8.23 -6.60 -2.73
CA ALA A 128 9.66 -6.87 -2.64
C ALA A 128 10.37 -5.97 -1.61
N ILE A 129 10.07 -4.66 -1.57
CA ILE A 129 10.71 -3.73 -0.62
C ILE A 129 10.31 -4.01 0.83
N ASN A 130 9.06 -4.44 1.09
CA ASN A 130 8.64 -4.89 2.41
C ASN A 130 9.46 -6.08 2.89
N ALA A 131 9.69 -7.07 2.02
CA ALA A 131 10.54 -8.22 2.32
C ALA A 131 11.98 -7.78 2.58
N VAL A 132 12.57 -6.90 1.74
CA VAL A 132 13.93 -6.36 1.94
C VAL A 132 14.03 -5.63 3.28
N ALA A 133 13.09 -4.75 3.61
CA ALA A 133 13.11 -4.03 4.87
C ALA A 133 13.06 -4.98 6.08
N ALA A 134 12.26 -6.05 6.01
CA ALA A 134 12.19 -7.06 7.06
C ALA A 134 13.46 -7.93 7.15
N GLU A 135 13.97 -8.41 6.01
CA GLU A 135 15.08 -9.37 5.92
C GLU A 135 16.45 -8.75 6.17
N PHE A 136 16.60 -7.44 5.99
CA PHE A 136 17.81 -6.69 6.34
C PHE A 136 17.75 -5.99 7.70
N SER A 137 16.69 -6.19 8.48
CA SER A 137 16.56 -5.63 9.82
C SER A 137 16.72 -6.69 10.89
N SER A 138 17.42 -6.37 12.00
CA SER A 138 17.45 -7.24 13.18
C SER A 138 16.04 -7.37 13.76
N LEU A 139 15.73 -8.48 14.44
CA LEU A 139 14.42 -8.74 15.04
C LEU A 139 13.95 -7.59 15.95
N LYS A 140 14.86 -7.01 16.71
CA LYS A 140 14.58 -5.89 17.61
C LYS A 140 14.15 -4.62 16.88
N GLU A 141 14.83 -4.28 15.79
CA GLU A 141 14.60 -3.03 15.05
C GLU A 141 13.60 -3.20 13.89
N ARG A 142 13.27 -4.42 13.49
CA ARG A 142 12.41 -4.74 12.34
C ARG A 142 11.08 -3.97 12.31
N PRO A 143 10.29 -3.90 13.39
CA PRO A 143 9.04 -3.16 13.37
C PRO A 143 9.27 -1.66 13.10
N ARG A 144 10.35 -1.10 13.69
CA ARG A 144 10.71 0.30 13.50
C ARG A 144 11.17 0.59 12.07
N MET A 145 11.97 -0.29 11.48
CA MET A 145 12.50 -0.12 10.11
C MET A 145 11.38 -0.23 9.07
N ILE A 146 10.44 -1.15 9.25
CA ILE A 146 9.25 -1.25 8.40
C ILE A 146 8.39 0.02 8.53
N ALA A 147 8.19 0.53 9.74
CA ALA A 147 7.45 1.77 9.95
C ALA A 147 8.13 2.97 9.26
N ILE A 148 9.46 3.10 9.36
CA ILE A 148 10.24 4.14 8.69
C ILE A 148 10.11 3.99 7.16
N MET A 149 10.22 2.78 6.62
CA MET A 149 10.04 2.53 5.19
C MET A 149 8.65 2.98 4.72
N THR A 150 7.60 2.69 5.50
CA THR A 150 6.21 3.02 5.13
C THR A 150 5.98 4.54 5.05
N ILE A 151 6.71 5.35 5.82
CA ILE A 151 6.65 6.84 5.75
C ILE A 151 7.08 7.33 4.35
N GLY A 152 7.89 6.57 3.64
CA GLY A 152 8.28 6.90 2.26
C GLY A 152 7.09 7.21 1.37
N TYR A 153 6.04 6.38 1.41
CA TYR A 153 4.89 6.51 0.50
C TYR A 153 4.22 7.90 0.52
N PRO A 154 3.73 8.43 1.66
CA PRO A 154 3.18 9.79 1.70
C PRO A 154 4.24 10.86 1.41
N MET A 155 5.50 10.65 1.78
CA MET A 155 6.58 11.59 1.49
C MET A 155 6.84 11.73 -0.02
N GLY A 156 6.65 10.66 -0.80
CA GLY A 156 6.70 10.72 -2.26
C GLY A 156 5.65 11.67 -2.84
N GLY A 157 4.43 11.59 -2.36
CA GLY A 157 3.35 12.52 -2.75
C GLY A 157 3.63 13.97 -2.37
N VAL A 158 4.27 14.20 -1.21
CA VAL A 158 4.64 15.56 -0.75
C VAL A 158 5.79 16.12 -1.58
N ILE A 159 6.92 15.42 -1.61
CA ILE A 159 8.15 15.91 -2.25
C ILE A 159 7.97 15.95 -3.78
N GLY A 160 7.49 14.86 -4.36
CA GLY A 160 7.24 14.77 -5.79
C GLY A 160 6.17 15.76 -6.23
N GLY A 161 5.06 15.85 -5.47
CA GLY A 161 4.00 16.82 -5.74
C GLY A 161 4.48 18.26 -5.71
N PHE A 162 5.29 18.64 -4.71
CA PHE A 162 5.89 19.97 -4.66
C PHE A 162 6.76 20.27 -5.88
N ILE A 163 7.61 19.32 -6.28
CA ILE A 163 8.50 19.51 -7.44
C ILE A 163 7.69 19.61 -8.73
N VAL A 164 6.77 18.69 -8.99
CA VAL A 164 6.04 18.68 -10.27
C VAL A 164 5.08 19.86 -10.40
N THR A 165 4.49 20.35 -9.33
CA THR A 165 3.64 21.54 -9.36
C THR A 165 4.43 22.81 -9.74
N GLN A 166 5.70 22.92 -9.32
CA GLN A 166 6.57 24.00 -9.77
C GLN A 166 6.95 23.82 -11.25
N LEU A 167 7.25 22.59 -11.68
CA LEU A 167 7.57 22.33 -13.09
C LEU A 167 6.38 22.57 -14.03
N MET A 168 5.15 22.24 -13.60
CA MET A 168 3.92 22.46 -14.34
C MET A 168 3.56 23.95 -14.56
N GLN A 169 4.26 24.88 -13.93
CA GLN A 169 4.13 26.31 -14.25
C GLN A 169 4.78 26.68 -15.60
N TYR A 170 5.77 25.90 -16.04
CA TYR A 170 6.61 26.18 -17.22
C TYR A 170 6.45 25.14 -18.31
N PHE A 171 5.96 23.95 -17.98
CA PHE A 171 5.87 22.79 -18.87
C PHE A 171 4.45 22.21 -18.82
N ASP A 172 4.11 21.42 -19.84
CA ASP A 172 2.85 20.68 -19.91
C ASP A 172 2.80 19.49 -18.91
N TRP A 173 1.67 18.80 -18.86
CA TRP A 173 1.44 17.67 -17.96
C TRP A 173 2.44 16.52 -18.14
N ARG A 174 3.10 16.40 -19.28
CA ARG A 174 4.09 15.35 -19.55
C ARG A 174 5.32 15.45 -18.64
N VAL A 175 5.61 16.65 -18.14
CA VAL A 175 6.74 16.86 -17.19
C VAL A 175 6.62 16.02 -15.93
N VAL A 176 5.40 15.72 -15.48
CA VAL A 176 5.14 14.86 -14.33
C VAL A 176 5.74 13.46 -14.56
N PHE A 177 5.53 12.92 -15.74
CA PHE A 177 6.02 11.59 -16.12
C PHE A 177 7.51 11.59 -16.47
N TYR A 178 8.03 12.65 -17.11
CA TYR A 178 9.48 12.80 -17.30
C TYR A 178 10.22 12.84 -15.96
N PHE A 179 9.70 13.57 -14.98
CA PHE A 179 10.27 13.61 -13.64
C PHE A 179 10.25 12.22 -12.97
N GLY A 180 9.11 11.52 -13.00
CA GLY A 180 8.99 10.17 -12.45
C GLY A 180 9.94 9.17 -13.11
N ALA A 181 10.02 9.18 -14.45
CA ALA A 181 10.94 8.34 -15.20
C ALA A 181 12.42 8.63 -14.84
N ALA A 182 12.80 9.91 -14.76
CA ALA A 182 14.16 10.32 -14.42
C ALA A 182 14.56 9.85 -13.02
N VAL A 183 13.69 10.05 -12.01
CA VAL A 183 13.94 9.57 -10.65
C VAL A 183 14.04 8.05 -10.61
N THR A 184 13.14 7.34 -11.31
CA THR A 184 13.18 5.87 -11.39
C THR A 184 14.49 5.36 -11.99
N VAL A 185 14.96 6.00 -13.08
CA VAL A 185 16.26 5.66 -13.70
C VAL A 185 17.43 5.85 -12.75
N VAL A 186 17.41 6.88 -11.89
CA VAL A 186 18.44 7.09 -10.86
C VAL A 186 18.47 5.95 -9.84
N PHE A 187 17.32 5.39 -9.47
CA PHE A 187 17.27 4.27 -8.54
C PHE A 187 17.84 2.96 -9.13
N ILE A 188 17.84 2.76 -10.44
CA ILE A 188 18.35 1.54 -11.08
C ILE A 188 19.83 1.27 -10.70
N PRO A 189 20.79 2.18 -10.94
CA PRO A 189 22.19 1.97 -10.53
C PRO A 189 22.33 1.92 -9.00
N LEU A 190 21.58 2.71 -8.23
CA LEU A 190 21.65 2.66 -6.77
C LEU A 190 21.29 1.26 -6.24
N ILE A 191 20.22 0.66 -6.73
CA ILE A 191 19.81 -0.69 -6.35
C ILE A 191 20.81 -1.73 -6.87
N HIS A 192 21.27 -1.58 -8.11
CA HIS A 192 22.24 -2.52 -8.70
C HIS A 192 23.53 -2.66 -7.87
N PHE A 193 24.11 -1.54 -7.45
CA PHE A 193 25.42 -1.54 -6.77
C PHE A 193 25.32 -1.66 -5.25
N ILE A 194 24.27 -1.11 -4.62
CA ILE A 194 24.19 -1.02 -3.16
C ILE A 194 23.45 -2.21 -2.58
N LEU A 195 22.29 -2.61 -3.17
CA LEU A 195 21.45 -3.68 -2.63
C LEU A 195 22.04 -5.05 -2.99
N PRO A 196 22.50 -5.87 -2.02
CA PRO A 196 22.79 -7.27 -2.26
C PRO A 196 21.51 -8.10 -2.30
N GLU A 197 21.58 -9.34 -2.77
CA GLU A 197 20.44 -10.27 -2.64
C GLU A 197 20.23 -10.66 -1.16
N SER A 198 19.00 -10.92 -0.80
CA SER A 198 18.62 -11.26 0.57
C SER A 198 19.27 -12.55 1.06
N VAL A 199 19.94 -12.46 2.22
CA VAL A 199 20.54 -13.63 2.89
C VAL A 199 19.44 -14.63 3.27
N HIS A 200 18.28 -14.16 3.73
CA HIS A 200 17.14 -15.03 4.07
C HIS A 200 16.64 -15.82 2.85
N TRP A 201 16.53 -15.14 1.69
CA TRP A 201 16.13 -15.79 0.45
C TRP A 201 17.18 -16.79 -0.06
N LEU A 202 18.46 -16.38 -0.08
CA LEU A 202 19.58 -17.24 -0.50
C LEU A 202 19.70 -18.49 0.36
N THR A 203 19.54 -18.35 1.68
CA THR A 203 19.57 -19.48 2.63
C THR A 203 18.38 -20.42 2.44
N ARG A 204 17.19 -19.89 2.13
CA ARG A 204 15.99 -20.69 1.95
C ARG A 204 15.95 -21.41 0.61
N LYS A 205 16.40 -20.77 -0.47
CA LYS A 205 16.32 -21.30 -1.84
C LYS A 205 17.56 -22.05 -2.29
N GLN A 206 18.72 -21.69 -1.72
CA GLN A 206 20.03 -22.27 -2.02
C GLN A 206 20.29 -22.44 -3.53
N PRO A 207 20.16 -21.36 -4.35
CA PRO A 207 20.54 -21.44 -5.75
C PRO A 207 22.05 -21.69 -5.90
N GLU A 208 22.48 -22.06 -7.09
CA GLU A 208 23.91 -22.26 -7.38
C GLU A 208 24.73 -21.02 -6.95
N GLY A 209 25.84 -21.29 -6.23
CA GLY A 209 26.70 -20.23 -5.65
C GLY A 209 26.07 -19.46 -4.49
N ALA A 210 25.02 -19.99 -3.81
CA ALA A 210 24.36 -19.30 -2.69
C ALA A 210 25.33 -19.02 -1.54
N LEU A 211 26.20 -19.95 -1.19
CA LEU A 211 27.16 -19.79 -0.09
C LEU A 211 28.12 -18.61 -0.35
N ASP A 212 28.66 -18.49 -1.55
CA ASP A 212 29.56 -17.40 -1.92
C ASP A 212 28.85 -16.04 -1.87
N LYS A 213 27.60 -15.97 -2.38
CA LYS A 213 26.78 -14.75 -2.35
C LYS A 213 26.40 -14.35 -0.92
N ILE A 214 26.08 -15.33 -0.08
CA ILE A 214 25.80 -15.10 1.35
C ILE A 214 27.06 -14.55 2.02
N ASN A 215 28.20 -15.20 1.86
CA ASN A 215 29.46 -14.78 2.48
C ASN A 215 29.93 -13.41 1.99
N ALA A 216 29.76 -13.12 0.71
CA ALA A 216 30.01 -11.78 0.17
C ALA A 216 29.11 -10.72 0.83
N THR A 217 27.84 -11.02 1.04
CA THR A 217 26.89 -10.12 1.71
C THR A 217 27.22 -9.99 3.19
N MET A 218 27.47 -11.08 3.90
CA MET A 218 27.86 -11.08 5.32
C MET A 218 29.13 -10.24 5.55
N LYS A 219 30.14 -10.41 4.70
CA LYS A 219 31.36 -9.58 4.75
C LYS A 219 31.07 -8.09 4.57
N ARG A 220 30.20 -7.72 3.61
CA ARG A 220 29.77 -6.32 3.40
C ARG A 220 29.02 -5.76 4.62
N LEU A 221 28.32 -6.61 5.35
CA LEU A 221 27.57 -6.25 6.57
C LEU A 221 28.46 -6.25 7.82
N GLY A 222 29.72 -6.69 7.71
CA GLY A 222 30.67 -6.72 8.84
C GLY A 222 30.58 -7.98 9.70
N HIS A 223 29.99 -9.05 9.16
CA HIS A 223 29.86 -10.35 9.85
C HIS A 223 30.85 -11.40 9.30
N ALA A 224 31.14 -12.42 10.12
CA ALA A 224 31.96 -13.53 9.70
C ALA A 224 31.29 -14.38 8.61
N ALA A 225 32.11 -14.99 7.77
CA ALA A 225 31.64 -15.96 6.78
C ALA A 225 31.11 -17.24 7.48
N VAL A 226 30.20 -17.93 6.83
CA VAL A 226 29.70 -19.24 7.25
C VAL A 226 30.31 -20.33 6.37
N ASP A 227 30.65 -21.48 6.96
CA ASP A 227 31.30 -22.57 6.22
C ASP A 227 30.30 -23.44 5.46
N GLN A 228 29.08 -23.54 5.97
CA GLN A 228 28.01 -24.39 5.42
C GLN A 228 26.64 -23.73 5.51
N LEU A 229 25.77 -24.04 4.57
CA LEU A 229 24.37 -23.64 4.65
C LEU A 229 23.59 -24.62 5.55
N PRO A 230 22.62 -24.15 6.31
CA PRO A 230 21.73 -25.01 7.06
C PRO A 230 20.92 -25.89 6.12
N ASN A 231 20.52 -27.08 6.60
CA ASN A 231 19.63 -27.94 5.83
C ASN A 231 18.33 -27.18 5.53
N ILE A 232 17.79 -27.41 4.32
CA ILE A 232 16.51 -26.82 3.93
C ILE A 232 15.46 -27.51 4.80
N GLU A 233 15.01 -26.85 5.84
CA GLU A 233 13.81 -27.26 6.54
C GLU A 233 12.63 -27.15 5.59
N GLU A 234 11.86 -28.22 5.44
CA GLU A 234 10.60 -28.18 4.68
C GLU A 234 9.77 -27.02 5.24
N ALA A 235 9.40 -26.13 4.34
CA ALA A 235 8.78 -24.85 4.63
C ALA A 235 7.69 -24.98 5.68
N ALA A 236 7.75 -24.09 6.66
CA ALA A 236 6.66 -23.89 7.60
C ALA A 236 5.31 -24.00 6.86
N ARG A 237 4.44 -24.87 7.34
CA ARG A 237 3.14 -25.21 6.72
C ARG A 237 2.47 -23.92 6.28
N LYS A 238 2.21 -23.79 4.98
CA LYS A 238 1.37 -22.72 4.45
C LYS A 238 0.04 -22.81 5.19
N VAL A 239 -0.26 -21.84 6.03
CA VAL A 239 -1.59 -21.76 6.66
C VAL A 239 -2.59 -21.64 5.50
N SER A 240 -3.52 -22.58 5.47
CA SER A 240 -4.53 -22.62 4.42
C SER A 240 -5.40 -21.37 4.51
N THR A 241 -5.55 -20.65 3.41
CA THR A 241 -6.49 -19.52 3.29
C THR A 241 -7.93 -19.96 3.55
N SER A 242 -8.24 -21.26 3.54
CA SER A 242 -9.56 -21.80 3.86
C SER A 242 -10.03 -21.46 5.26
N PHE A 243 -9.11 -21.23 6.21
CA PHE A 243 -9.47 -20.81 7.58
C PHE A 243 -10.24 -19.48 7.59
N LEU A 244 -9.93 -18.54 6.70
CA LEU A 244 -10.62 -17.25 6.60
C LEU A 244 -12.11 -17.39 6.25
N PHE A 245 -12.48 -18.51 5.64
CA PHE A 245 -13.85 -18.83 5.21
C PHE A 245 -14.51 -19.88 6.13
N SER A 246 -13.90 -20.19 7.27
CA SER A 246 -14.52 -21.02 8.31
C SER A 246 -15.78 -20.35 8.87
N ARG A 247 -16.68 -21.14 9.47
CA ARG A 247 -17.91 -20.61 10.07
C ARG A 247 -17.64 -19.57 11.16
N THR A 248 -16.49 -19.68 11.84
CA THR A 248 -16.08 -18.76 12.90
C THR A 248 -15.52 -17.44 12.38
N MET A 249 -14.84 -17.45 11.23
CA MET A 249 -14.12 -16.28 10.71
C MET A 249 -14.77 -15.57 9.54
N ILE A 250 -15.68 -16.24 8.80
CA ILE A 250 -16.23 -15.71 7.54
C ILE A 250 -16.93 -14.36 7.71
N ALA A 251 -17.75 -14.21 8.76
CA ALA A 251 -18.47 -12.96 9.04
C ALA A 251 -17.49 -11.81 9.33
N THR A 252 -16.47 -12.08 10.14
CA THR A 252 -15.40 -11.14 10.49
C THR A 252 -14.57 -10.76 9.27
N THR A 253 -14.18 -11.75 8.46
CA THR A 253 -13.41 -11.54 7.23
C THR A 253 -14.18 -10.69 6.22
N ILE A 254 -15.46 -10.98 5.98
CA ILE A 254 -16.31 -10.17 5.08
C ILE A 254 -16.45 -8.75 5.62
N LEU A 255 -16.77 -8.62 6.91
CA LEU A 255 -17.04 -7.33 7.53
C LEU A 255 -15.81 -6.41 7.48
N ILE A 256 -14.62 -6.90 7.90
CA ILE A 256 -13.41 -6.09 7.87
C ILE A 256 -12.95 -5.76 6.45
N THR A 257 -13.15 -6.68 5.51
CA THR A 257 -12.86 -6.45 4.08
C THR A 257 -13.78 -5.37 3.51
N ALA A 258 -15.09 -5.41 3.83
CA ALA A 258 -16.05 -4.40 3.39
C ALA A 258 -15.74 -3.02 4.01
N ILE A 259 -15.39 -2.96 5.29
CA ILE A 259 -14.96 -1.73 5.98
C ILE A 259 -13.79 -1.09 5.24
N TYR A 260 -12.75 -1.88 4.97
CA TYR A 260 -11.55 -1.38 4.28
C TYR A 260 -11.86 -0.94 2.84
N PHE A 261 -12.59 -1.77 2.08
CA PHE A 261 -13.00 -1.48 0.71
C PHE A 261 -13.75 -0.15 0.60
N LEU A 262 -14.76 0.07 1.46
CA LEU A 262 -15.58 1.28 1.45
C LEU A 262 -14.77 2.53 1.82
N HIS A 263 -13.90 2.43 2.83
CA HIS A 263 -13.06 3.56 3.21
C HIS A 263 -12.03 3.91 2.12
N VAL A 264 -11.48 2.90 1.44
CA VAL A 264 -10.54 3.08 0.34
C VAL A 264 -11.18 3.81 -0.85
N ILE A 265 -12.49 3.65 -1.09
CA ILE A 265 -13.22 4.46 -2.09
C ILE A 265 -13.09 5.95 -1.78
N THR A 266 -13.34 6.36 -0.54
CA THR A 266 -13.20 7.77 -0.12
C THR A 266 -11.77 8.28 -0.24
N LEU A 267 -10.79 7.46 0.17
CA LEU A 267 -9.37 7.81 0.07
C LEU A 267 -8.96 8.11 -1.38
N TYR A 268 -9.25 7.17 -2.29
CA TYR A 268 -8.84 7.33 -3.68
C TYR A 268 -9.66 8.37 -4.43
N PHE A 269 -10.87 8.69 -4.00
CA PHE A 269 -11.60 9.86 -4.50
C PHE A 269 -10.80 11.15 -4.22
N ILE A 270 -10.38 11.38 -3.00
CA ILE A 270 -9.56 12.56 -2.64
C ILE A 270 -8.23 12.56 -3.40
N LEU A 271 -7.51 11.42 -3.43
CA LEU A 271 -6.18 11.37 -4.05
C LEU A 271 -6.21 11.48 -5.58
N LYS A 272 -7.25 10.97 -6.22
CA LYS A 272 -7.30 10.89 -7.69
C LYS A 272 -8.04 12.07 -8.32
N TRP A 273 -9.07 12.59 -7.68
CA TRP A 273 -9.92 13.61 -8.28
C TRP A 273 -9.62 15.04 -7.85
N THR A 274 -8.92 15.26 -6.73
CA THR A 274 -8.65 16.62 -6.22
C THR A 274 -8.15 17.59 -7.28
N PRO A 275 -7.12 17.31 -8.11
CA PRO A 275 -6.66 18.29 -9.09
C PRO A 275 -7.73 18.63 -10.14
N ASN A 276 -8.45 17.63 -10.64
CA ASN A 276 -9.48 17.84 -11.66
C ASN A 276 -10.66 18.66 -11.11
N LEU A 277 -11.07 18.40 -9.86
CA LEU A 277 -12.14 19.14 -9.20
C LEU A 277 -11.74 20.60 -8.95
N VAL A 278 -10.49 20.86 -8.55
CA VAL A 278 -9.99 22.21 -8.31
C VAL A 278 -9.83 22.99 -9.63
N VAL A 279 -9.45 22.33 -10.73
CA VAL A 279 -9.49 22.93 -12.08
C VAL A 279 -10.94 23.25 -12.47
N GLY A 280 -11.89 22.37 -12.17
CA GLY A 280 -13.32 22.64 -12.37
C GLY A 280 -13.86 23.84 -11.58
N MET A 281 -13.21 24.23 -10.46
CA MET A 281 -13.49 25.45 -9.70
C MET A 281 -12.86 26.71 -10.33
N GLY A 282 -12.14 26.59 -11.47
CA GLY A 282 -11.54 27.71 -12.21
C GLY A 282 -10.05 27.97 -11.92
N TYR A 283 -9.36 27.09 -11.21
CA TYR A 283 -7.93 27.24 -10.92
C TYR A 283 -7.04 26.57 -11.97
N PRO A 284 -5.86 27.13 -12.28
CA PRO A 284 -4.93 26.50 -13.20
C PRO A 284 -4.37 25.17 -12.67
N PRO A 285 -3.94 24.24 -13.54
CA PRO A 285 -3.51 22.89 -13.17
C PRO A 285 -2.41 22.83 -12.11
N TYR A 286 -1.44 23.75 -12.13
CA TYR A 286 -0.37 23.75 -11.14
C TYR A 286 -0.87 24.07 -9.72
N LEU A 287 -1.82 25.01 -9.56
CA LEU A 287 -2.45 25.33 -8.26
C LEU A 287 -3.34 24.16 -7.79
N ALA A 288 -4.00 23.50 -8.72
CA ALA A 288 -4.78 22.31 -8.43
C ALA A 288 -3.88 21.14 -7.96
N GLY A 289 -2.70 21.00 -8.56
CA GLY A 289 -1.67 20.06 -8.10
C GLY A 289 -1.16 20.39 -6.68
N GLU A 290 -0.99 21.67 -6.35
CA GLU A 290 -0.66 22.08 -4.98
C GLU A 290 -1.72 21.63 -3.97
N ALA A 291 -3.01 21.67 -4.31
CA ALA A 291 -4.07 21.19 -3.43
C ALA A 291 -3.90 19.68 -3.13
N LEU A 292 -3.53 18.85 -4.12
CA LEU A 292 -3.21 17.43 -3.91
C LEU A 292 -1.95 17.25 -3.03
N THR A 293 -0.95 18.11 -3.22
CA THR A 293 0.24 18.11 -2.34
C THR A 293 -0.15 18.39 -0.88
N TRP A 294 -1.04 19.34 -0.63
CA TRP A 294 -1.59 19.61 0.71
C TRP A 294 -2.40 18.43 1.26
N ALA A 295 -3.16 17.71 0.42
CA ALA A 295 -3.81 16.45 0.82
C ALA A 295 -2.79 15.41 1.29
N SER A 296 -1.65 15.31 0.59
CA SER A 296 -0.56 14.38 0.95
C SER A 296 0.14 14.78 2.25
N ILE A 297 0.38 16.08 2.48
CA ILE A 297 0.90 16.62 3.75
C ILE A 297 -0.05 16.28 4.90
N GLY A 298 -1.34 16.58 4.72
CA GLY A 298 -2.37 16.22 5.68
C GLY A 298 -2.35 14.72 5.98
N GLY A 299 -2.28 13.89 4.94
CA GLY A 299 -2.22 12.44 5.07
C GLY A 299 -1.03 11.94 5.86
N ALA A 300 0.17 12.46 5.61
CA ALA A 300 1.38 12.13 6.36
C ALA A 300 1.24 12.48 7.85
N LEU A 301 0.73 13.68 8.14
CA LEU A 301 0.47 14.13 9.52
C LEU A 301 -0.61 13.26 10.19
N GLY A 302 -1.67 12.89 9.46
CA GLY A 302 -2.74 12.03 9.95
C GLY A 302 -2.27 10.65 10.38
N CYS A 303 -1.37 10.03 9.60
CA CYS A 303 -0.74 8.76 9.95
C CYS A 303 0.04 8.84 11.27
N VAL A 304 0.88 9.88 11.42
CA VAL A 304 1.67 10.10 12.64
C VAL A 304 0.76 10.35 13.84
N PHE A 305 -0.22 11.25 13.68
CA PHE A 305 -1.15 11.61 14.73
C PHE A 305 -1.97 10.42 15.21
N PHE A 306 -2.48 9.59 14.29
CA PHE A 306 -3.18 8.35 14.65
C PHE A 306 -2.29 7.42 15.46
N GLY A 307 -1.04 7.21 15.03
CA GLY A 307 -0.08 6.37 15.75
C GLY A 307 0.17 6.83 17.18
N VAL A 308 0.25 8.15 17.42
CA VAL A 308 0.42 8.71 18.78
C VAL A 308 -0.85 8.55 19.60
N LEU A 309 -2.02 8.85 19.02
CA LEU A 309 -3.29 8.79 19.74
C LEU A 309 -3.75 7.37 20.07
N SER A 310 -3.40 6.38 19.24
CA SER A 310 -3.76 4.96 19.47
C SER A 310 -3.19 4.40 20.77
N ASN A 311 -2.18 5.06 21.37
CA ASN A 311 -1.68 4.70 22.69
C ASN A 311 -2.56 5.21 23.86
N ARG A 312 -3.47 6.17 23.61
CA ARG A 312 -4.31 6.80 24.65
C ARG A 312 -5.79 6.49 24.50
N PHE A 313 -6.24 6.24 23.29
CA PHE A 313 -7.64 6.00 22.96
C PHE A 313 -7.84 4.58 22.45
N SER A 314 -9.05 4.04 22.64
CA SER A 314 -9.39 2.73 22.09
C SER A 314 -9.27 2.78 20.55
N LEU A 315 -8.59 1.78 20.00
CA LEU A 315 -8.33 1.68 18.56
C LEU A 315 -9.62 1.77 17.73
N LYS A 316 -10.67 1.06 18.17
CA LYS A 316 -11.98 1.07 17.50
C LYS A 316 -12.61 2.45 17.49
N SER A 317 -12.66 3.13 18.63
CA SER A 317 -13.28 4.45 18.75
C SER A 317 -12.50 5.50 17.95
N LEU A 318 -11.17 5.43 17.98
CA LEU A 318 -10.32 6.35 17.22
C LEU A 318 -10.50 6.14 15.71
N THR A 319 -10.59 4.88 15.24
CA THR A 319 -10.82 4.58 13.82
C THR A 319 -12.21 5.03 13.36
N ILE A 320 -13.26 4.81 14.17
CA ILE A 320 -14.61 5.31 13.87
C ILE A 320 -14.59 6.84 13.75
N PHE A 321 -13.95 7.53 14.70
CA PHE A 321 -13.82 8.98 14.67
C PHE A 321 -13.13 9.46 13.37
N THR A 322 -12.01 8.84 12.99
CA THR A 322 -11.29 9.23 11.77
C THR A 322 -12.11 8.97 10.51
N PHE A 323 -12.89 7.90 10.46
CA PHE A 323 -13.78 7.60 9.33
C PHE A 323 -14.91 8.61 9.20
N VAL A 324 -15.54 8.98 10.31
CA VAL A 324 -16.61 10.02 10.30
C VAL A 324 -16.03 11.37 9.87
N MET A 325 -14.88 11.75 10.41
CA MET A 325 -14.23 13.02 10.05
C MET A 325 -13.72 13.02 8.61
N ALA A 326 -13.32 11.87 8.06
CA ALA A 326 -12.97 11.72 6.64
C ALA A 326 -14.17 12.07 5.75
N TRP A 327 -15.37 11.57 6.07
CA TRP A 327 -16.58 11.95 5.37
C TRP A 327 -16.90 13.43 5.51
N VAL A 328 -16.87 13.96 6.74
CA VAL A 328 -17.18 15.37 7.02
C VAL A 328 -16.29 16.32 6.19
N PHE A 329 -14.96 16.10 6.22
CA PHE A 329 -14.05 16.99 5.49
C PHE A 329 -14.09 16.76 3.97
N THR A 330 -14.40 15.56 3.50
CA THR A 330 -14.67 15.30 2.08
C THR A 330 -15.93 16.05 1.62
N ALA A 331 -16.99 16.06 2.42
CA ALA A 331 -18.22 16.79 2.12
C ALA A 331 -18.04 18.32 2.19
N ILE A 332 -17.23 18.81 3.14
CA ILE A 332 -16.87 20.24 3.25
C ILE A 332 -16.02 20.66 2.04
N PHE A 333 -15.06 19.85 1.61
CA PHE A 333 -14.28 20.14 0.40
C PHE A 333 -15.17 20.35 -0.82
N GLY A 334 -16.21 19.52 -1.00
CA GLY A 334 -17.17 19.69 -2.08
C GLY A 334 -17.99 21.02 -2.04
N ARG A 335 -18.00 21.69 -0.89
CA ARG A 335 -18.68 22.98 -0.67
C ARG A 335 -17.69 24.11 -0.39
N ALA A 336 -16.40 23.90 -0.65
CA ALA A 336 -15.38 24.90 -0.36
C ALA A 336 -15.72 26.21 -1.07
N PRO A 337 -15.66 27.36 -0.33
CA PRO A 337 -15.74 28.65 -0.98
C PRO A 337 -14.60 28.80 -1.98
N GLY A 338 -14.83 29.57 -3.06
CA GLY A 338 -13.88 29.71 -4.16
C GLY A 338 -12.51 30.32 -3.82
N GLU A 339 -12.10 30.29 -2.55
CA GLU A 339 -10.79 30.75 -2.09
C GLU A 339 -9.80 29.60 -2.00
N LEU A 340 -8.69 29.66 -2.73
CA LEU A 340 -7.70 28.59 -2.84
C LEU A 340 -7.12 28.16 -1.49
N ALA A 341 -6.91 29.10 -0.56
CA ALA A 341 -6.38 28.78 0.76
C ALA A 341 -7.33 27.86 1.54
N MET A 342 -8.64 28.12 1.47
CA MET A 342 -9.66 27.30 2.12
C MET A 342 -9.78 25.93 1.44
N ILE A 343 -9.71 25.88 0.11
CA ILE A 343 -9.69 24.62 -0.64
C ILE A 343 -8.51 23.75 -0.19
N LYS A 344 -7.29 24.30 -0.15
CA LYS A 344 -6.08 23.60 0.32
C LYS A 344 -6.23 23.11 1.76
N LEU A 345 -6.81 23.91 2.65
CA LEU A 345 -7.05 23.54 4.04
C LEU A 345 -8.02 22.36 4.14
N TYR A 346 -9.16 22.43 3.46
CA TYR A 346 -10.17 21.36 3.53
C TYR A 346 -9.70 20.07 2.91
N VAL A 347 -8.96 20.14 1.80
CA VAL A 347 -8.34 18.95 1.18
C VAL A 347 -7.25 18.37 2.07
N ALA A 348 -6.44 19.22 2.75
CA ALA A 348 -5.44 18.74 3.71
C ALA A 348 -6.10 18.02 4.90
N MET A 349 -7.21 18.56 5.42
CA MET A 349 -7.97 17.92 6.49
C MET A 349 -8.64 16.61 6.02
N ALA A 350 -9.20 16.57 4.80
CA ALA A 350 -9.70 15.34 4.20
C ALA A 350 -8.57 14.31 4.08
N GLY A 351 -7.42 14.70 3.53
CA GLY A 351 -6.21 13.87 3.43
C GLY A 351 -5.75 13.33 4.80
N PHE A 352 -5.76 14.19 5.82
CA PHE A 352 -5.41 13.83 7.19
C PHE A 352 -6.29 12.68 7.71
N PHE A 353 -7.60 12.82 7.65
CA PHE A 353 -8.51 11.84 8.23
C PHE A 353 -8.64 10.57 7.40
N VAL A 354 -8.59 10.64 6.06
CA VAL A 354 -8.64 9.42 5.24
C VAL A 354 -7.39 8.56 5.43
N ASN A 355 -6.20 9.15 5.54
CA ASN A 355 -4.98 8.39 5.78
C ASN A 355 -4.87 7.90 7.24
N ALA A 356 -5.29 8.69 8.22
CA ALA A 356 -5.40 8.24 9.61
C ALA A 356 -6.33 7.01 9.72
N GLY A 357 -7.46 7.01 8.99
CA GLY A 357 -8.38 5.89 8.91
C GLY A 357 -7.76 4.61 8.33
N ILE A 358 -6.88 4.73 7.32
CA ILE A 358 -6.14 3.57 6.78
C ILE A 358 -5.23 2.95 7.85
N VAL A 359 -4.50 3.77 8.60
CA VAL A 359 -3.66 3.29 9.72
C VAL A 359 -4.51 2.57 10.75
N GLY A 360 -5.69 3.13 11.08
CA GLY A 360 -6.65 2.49 11.97
C GLY A 360 -7.13 1.13 11.46
N ALA A 361 -7.49 1.03 10.18
CA ALA A 361 -7.90 -0.23 9.57
C ALA A 361 -6.80 -1.29 9.62
N TYR A 362 -5.55 -0.92 9.31
CA TYR A 362 -4.41 -1.84 9.39
C TYR A 362 -4.15 -2.33 10.83
N ALA A 363 -4.27 -1.45 11.80
CA ALA A 363 -4.13 -1.84 13.21
C ALA A 363 -5.27 -2.79 13.66
N ILE A 364 -6.49 -2.60 13.15
CA ILE A 364 -7.62 -3.49 13.40
C ILE A 364 -7.38 -4.87 12.78
N PHE A 365 -6.79 -4.97 11.57
CA PHE A 365 -6.46 -6.27 10.97
C PHE A 365 -5.59 -7.13 11.90
N VAL A 366 -4.62 -6.49 12.56
CA VAL A 366 -3.71 -7.18 13.49
C VAL A 366 -4.44 -7.73 14.70
N GLN A 367 -5.51 -7.05 15.17
CA GLN A 367 -6.31 -7.49 16.33
C GLN A 367 -7.36 -8.54 15.97
N VAL A 368 -7.93 -8.46 14.78
CA VAL A 368 -9.04 -9.31 14.36
C VAL A 368 -8.59 -10.68 13.88
N PHE A 369 -7.45 -10.75 13.16
CA PHE A 369 -6.95 -12.03 12.66
C PHE A 369 -6.01 -12.70 13.65
N PRO A 370 -6.26 -13.98 14.02
CA PRO A 370 -5.37 -14.75 14.89
C PRO A 370 -3.96 -14.85 14.27
N THR A 371 -2.96 -15.04 15.13
CA THR A 371 -1.54 -14.94 14.76
C THR A 371 -1.18 -15.83 13.57
N HIS A 372 -1.70 -17.05 13.51
CA HIS A 372 -1.44 -18.01 12.43
C HIS A 372 -2.10 -17.63 11.10
N ALA A 373 -3.24 -16.90 11.10
CA ALA A 373 -3.98 -16.49 9.89
C ALA A 373 -3.79 -14.99 9.55
N ARG A 374 -3.11 -14.22 10.39
CA ARG A 374 -2.98 -12.76 10.29
C ARG A 374 -2.44 -12.30 8.94
N ALA A 375 -1.37 -12.91 8.45
CA ALA A 375 -0.77 -12.55 7.18
C ALA A 375 -1.72 -12.80 6.00
N SER A 376 -2.38 -13.96 5.98
CA SER A 376 -3.34 -14.33 4.93
C SER A 376 -4.60 -13.47 4.99
N GLY A 377 -5.15 -13.22 6.20
CA GLY A 377 -6.34 -12.40 6.40
C GLY A 377 -6.11 -10.94 6.02
N THR A 378 -5.02 -10.36 6.48
CA THR A 378 -4.63 -8.98 6.12
C THR A 378 -4.38 -8.86 4.62
N GLY A 379 -3.65 -9.82 4.03
CA GLY A 379 -3.40 -9.85 2.59
C GLY A 379 -4.68 -9.96 1.76
N PHE A 380 -5.63 -10.80 2.20
CA PHE A 380 -6.94 -10.94 1.56
C PHE A 380 -7.75 -9.63 1.64
N ALA A 381 -7.88 -9.06 2.84
CA ALA A 381 -8.65 -7.82 3.04
C ALA A 381 -8.06 -6.64 2.23
N ILE A 382 -6.74 -6.47 2.22
CA ILE A 382 -6.06 -5.44 1.41
C ILE A 382 -6.24 -5.73 -0.08
N GLY A 383 -6.09 -6.98 -0.52
CA GLY A 383 -6.23 -7.38 -1.92
C GLY A 383 -7.61 -7.05 -2.49
N ILE A 384 -8.68 -7.44 -1.80
CA ILE A 384 -10.04 -7.10 -2.18
C ILE A 384 -10.30 -5.59 -2.04
N GLY A 385 -9.76 -4.95 -0.98
CA GLY A 385 -9.90 -3.51 -0.77
C GLY A 385 -9.29 -2.66 -1.89
N ARG A 386 -8.26 -3.15 -2.58
CA ARG A 386 -7.73 -2.50 -3.80
C ARG A 386 -8.77 -2.39 -4.91
N GLY A 387 -9.77 -3.27 -4.94
CA GLY A 387 -10.93 -3.11 -5.81
C GLY A 387 -11.68 -1.79 -5.57
N GLY A 388 -11.80 -1.35 -4.30
CA GLY A 388 -12.34 -0.03 -3.96
C GLY A 388 -11.50 1.11 -4.53
N ALA A 389 -10.16 0.98 -4.52
CA ALA A 389 -9.26 1.95 -5.12
C ALA A 389 -9.50 2.08 -6.64
N VAL A 390 -9.62 0.96 -7.33
CA VAL A 390 -9.88 0.91 -8.79
C VAL A 390 -11.25 1.50 -9.12
N LEU A 391 -12.28 1.14 -8.36
CA LEU A 391 -13.65 1.58 -8.63
C LEU A 391 -13.87 3.05 -8.30
N SER A 392 -13.15 3.60 -7.32
CA SER A 392 -13.35 4.97 -6.85
C SER A 392 -13.27 6.02 -7.96
N PRO A 393 -12.19 6.11 -8.77
CA PRO A 393 -12.14 7.09 -9.83
C PRO A 393 -13.17 6.85 -10.93
N ILE A 394 -13.49 5.59 -11.23
CA ILE A 394 -14.49 5.22 -12.25
C ILE A 394 -15.89 5.69 -11.79
N ILE A 395 -16.28 5.36 -10.56
CA ILE A 395 -17.59 5.76 -10.01
C ILE A 395 -17.72 7.29 -10.01
N ALA A 396 -16.71 8.01 -9.52
CA ALA A 396 -16.74 9.47 -9.50
C ALA A 396 -16.82 10.06 -10.91
N GLY A 397 -16.10 9.48 -11.87
CA GLY A 397 -16.17 9.88 -13.28
C GLY A 397 -17.57 9.74 -13.87
N PHE A 398 -18.22 8.62 -13.68
CA PHE A 398 -19.60 8.42 -14.15
C PHE A 398 -20.60 9.33 -13.43
N LEU A 399 -20.46 9.54 -12.12
CA LEU A 399 -21.36 10.45 -11.40
C LEU A 399 -21.25 11.88 -11.91
N LEU A 400 -20.04 12.35 -12.23
CA LEU A 400 -19.82 13.66 -12.87
C LEU A 400 -20.39 13.69 -14.30
N GLU A 401 -20.25 12.63 -15.09
CA GLU A 401 -20.83 12.51 -16.43
C GLU A 401 -22.35 12.60 -16.42
N PHE A 402 -23.00 12.06 -15.38
CA PHE A 402 -24.44 12.17 -15.16
C PHE A 402 -24.86 13.57 -14.67
N GLY A 403 -23.95 14.51 -14.54
CA GLY A 403 -24.23 15.90 -14.19
C GLY A 403 -24.38 16.16 -12.69
N LEU A 404 -23.87 15.27 -11.82
CA LEU A 404 -23.87 15.55 -10.38
C LEU A 404 -22.93 16.75 -10.09
N ASP A 405 -23.44 17.66 -9.27
CA ASP A 405 -22.65 18.78 -8.76
C ASP A 405 -21.60 18.31 -7.73
N LEU A 406 -20.54 19.09 -7.57
CA LEU A 406 -19.44 18.75 -6.70
C LEU A 406 -19.82 18.51 -5.21
N PRO A 407 -20.71 19.32 -4.60
CA PRO A 407 -21.21 19.05 -3.26
C PRO A 407 -21.84 17.67 -3.09
N THR A 408 -22.72 17.27 -4.00
CA THR A 408 -23.40 15.99 -3.99
C THR A 408 -22.43 14.84 -4.24
N LEU A 409 -21.54 14.97 -5.23
CA LEU A 409 -20.47 14.01 -5.51
C LEU A 409 -19.63 13.74 -4.27
N SER A 410 -19.16 14.81 -3.59
CA SER A 410 -18.27 14.69 -2.43
C SER A 410 -18.95 13.99 -1.24
N ILE A 411 -20.25 14.23 -1.03
CA ILE A 411 -21.05 13.51 -0.02
C ILE A 411 -21.14 12.02 -0.37
N ILE A 412 -21.49 11.69 -1.61
CA ILE A 412 -21.62 10.31 -2.07
C ILE A 412 -20.29 9.57 -1.98
N MET A 413 -19.22 10.13 -2.53
CA MET A 413 -17.91 9.48 -2.52
C MET A 413 -17.31 9.40 -1.11
N GLY A 414 -17.61 10.35 -0.25
CA GLY A 414 -17.24 10.31 1.17
C GLY A 414 -18.04 9.31 1.99
N SER A 415 -19.29 8.97 1.57
CA SER A 415 -20.18 8.07 2.33
C SER A 415 -19.59 6.69 2.58
N GLY A 416 -18.65 6.24 1.73
CA GLY A 416 -17.91 5.00 1.96
C GLY A 416 -17.26 4.96 3.34
N SER A 417 -16.66 6.07 3.79
CA SER A 417 -16.02 6.13 5.12
C SER A 417 -17.04 6.09 6.26
N VAL A 418 -18.19 6.77 6.15
CA VAL A 418 -19.20 6.74 7.24
C VAL A 418 -19.90 5.39 7.29
N ILE A 419 -20.14 4.74 6.15
CA ILE A 419 -20.68 3.37 6.13
C ILE A 419 -19.67 2.41 6.76
N ALA A 420 -18.37 2.56 6.46
CA ALA A 420 -17.31 1.79 7.10
C ALA A 420 -17.28 2.02 8.63
N ALA A 421 -17.51 3.25 9.10
CA ALA A 421 -17.61 3.56 10.53
C ALA A 421 -18.80 2.84 11.18
N ILE A 422 -19.96 2.81 10.51
CA ILE A 422 -21.15 2.11 10.98
C ILE A 422 -20.89 0.60 11.04
N LEU A 423 -20.33 0.02 9.99
CA LEU A 423 -19.99 -1.40 9.96
C LEU A 423 -18.99 -1.76 11.06
N LEU A 424 -18.03 -0.87 11.35
CA LEU A 424 -17.06 -1.08 12.41
C LEU A 424 -17.68 -1.16 13.81
N LEU A 425 -18.86 -0.55 14.05
CA LEU A 425 -19.59 -0.70 15.31
C LEU A 425 -19.96 -2.17 15.57
N PHE A 426 -20.30 -2.93 14.54
CA PHE A 426 -20.70 -4.33 14.63
C PHE A 426 -19.51 -5.30 14.71
N LEU A 427 -18.29 -4.86 14.37
CA LEU A 427 -17.11 -5.68 14.47
C LEU A 427 -16.71 -5.87 15.94
N LYS A 428 -16.66 -7.11 16.40
CA LYS A 428 -16.12 -7.44 17.72
C LYS A 428 -14.60 -7.49 17.61
N LEU A 429 -13.91 -6.75 18.47
CA LEU A 429 -12.46 -6.81 18.65
C LEU A 429 -12.17 -7.67 19.87
N ASP A 430 -12.34 -8.99 19.73
CA ASP A 430 -11.82 -9.91 20.73
C ASP A 430 -10.33 -10.09 20.45
N SER A 431 -9.50 -10.05 21.53
CA SER A 431 -8.08 -10.35 21.39
C SER A 431 -7.94 -11.74 20.78
N GLY A 432 -7.09 -11.90 19.75
CA GLY A 432 -6.97 -13.16 18.98
C GLY A 432 -6.70 -14.41 19.82
N ASP A 433 -6.32 -14.25 21.08
CA ASP A 433 -6.12 -15.33 22.06
C ASP A 433 -7.44 -16.01 22.51
N SER A 434 -8.59 -15.35 22.38
CA SER A 434 -9.90 -15.94 22.67
C SER A 434 -10.35 -16.99 21.64
N PHE A 435 -9.81 -16.93 20.41
CA PHE A 435 -10.08 -17.91 19.36
C PHE A 435 -9.25 -19.19 19.52
N GLU A 436 -8.04 -19.11 20.08
CA GLU A 436 -7.22 -20.30 20.38
C GLU A 436 -7.84 -21.13 21.52
N GLY A 437 -8.51 -20.48 22.48
CA GLY A 437 -9.29 -21.12 23.52
C GLY A 437 -10.50 -21.87 22.98
N ALA A 438 -11.27 -21.27 22.07
CA ALA A 438 -12.46 -21.89 21.50
C ALA A 438 -12.13 -23.09 20.58
N GLU A 439 -11.03 -23.02 19.79
CA GLU A 439 -10.59 -24.17 18.98
C GLU A 439 -10.07 -25.34 19.81
N SER A 440 -9.45 -25.06 20.96
CA SER A 440 -8.99 -26.12 21.87
C SER A 440 -10.18 -26.78 22.59
N GLU A 441 -11.24 -26.06 22.89
CA GLU A 441 -12.48 -26.60 23.45
C GLU A 441 -13.27 -27.41 22.43
N GLU A 442 -13.36 -26.97 21.17
CA GLU A 442 -14.06 -27.68 20.09
C GLU A 442 -13.31 -28.98 19.71
N LYS A 443 -11.97 -28.98 19.68
CA LYS A 443 -11.16 -30.19 19.50
C LYS A 443 -11.26 -31.16 20.67
N ASN A 444 -11.34 -30.65 21.89
CA ASN A 444 -11.53 -31.51 23.07
C ASN A 444 -12.94 -32.09 23.14
N SER A 445 -13.98 -31.34 22.75
CA SER A 445 -15.35 -31.84 22.71
C SER A 445 -15.54 -32.93 21.65
N SER A 446 -14.97 -32.73 20.45
CA SER A 446 -15.01 -33.71 19.37
C SER A 446 -14.17 -34.97 19.66
N ALA A 447 -13.07 -34.83 20.42
CA ALA A 447 -12.28 -35.97 20.88
C ALA A 447 -13.00 -36.78 22.00
N VAL A 448 -13.82 -36.14 22.82
CA VAL A 448 -14.64 -36.80 23.85
C VAL A 448 -15.85 -37.51 23.24
N GLU A 449 -16.50 -36.95 22.21
CA GLU A 449 -17.58 -37.60 21.47
C GLU A 449 -17.10 -38.83 20.69
N GLY A 450 -15.90 -38.76 20.07
CA GLY A 450 -15.30 -39.90 19.37
C GLY A 450 -14.82 -41.04 20.25
N SER A 451 -14.69 -40.81 21.56
CA SER A 451 -14.27 -41.84 22.52
C SER A 451 -15.45 -42.60 23.22
N THR A 452 -16.69 -42.12 23.00
CA THR A 452 -17.90 -42.73 23.59
C THR A 452 -18.63 -43.70 22.63
N GLU A 453 -18.21 -43.83 21.36
CA GLU A 453 -18.80 -44.76 20.42
C GLU A 453 -18.03 -46.08 20.24
N ASN A 454 -17.56 -46.69 21.29
CA ASN A 454 -17.12 -48.09 21.21
C ASN A 454 -17.58 -48.88 22.44
N PRO A 455 -18.83 -49.39 22.50
CA PRO A 455 -19.17 -50.47 23.39
C PRO A 455 -19.18 -51.80 22.63
N SER A 456 -18.25 -52.67 23.00
CA SER A 456 -18.40 -54.13 23.08
C SER A 456 -18.80 -54.86 21.79
N SER A 457 -17.87 -55.63 21.28
CA SER A 457 -18.16 -56.98 20.76
C SER A 457 -17.31 -57.97 21.58
N ALA A 458 -17.94 -58.59 22.58
CA ALA A 458 -17.57 -59.89 23.08
C ALA A 458 -18.30 -60.95 22.29
#